data_73b9a2c6480f4ee22e9af7ff4738c09f
#
_entry.id   73b9a2c6480f4ee22e9af7ff4738c09f
#
_cell.length_a   1.000
_cell.length_b   1.000
_cell.length_c   1.000
_cell.angle_alpha   90.00
_cell.angle_beta   90.00
_cell.angle_gamma   90.00
#
_symmetry.space_group_name_H-M   'P 1'
#
loop_
_entity.id
_entity.type
_entity.pdbx_description
1 polymer ?
#
loop_
_entity_poly.entity_id
_entity_poly.type
_entity_poly.pdbx_seq_one_letter_code
_entity_poly.pdbx_strand_id
1 'polypeptide(L)'
;MFVGGGFASESRKVKGRGMVRAAVIAIALLTLTSCDSAQEPVDPQRVSLDQARGGVREPLVSPDTKDARWTVAPNGQAVAFGNAGERPFLSLACRVKDDPPTIRVIRHAEARPGEKALFPVLGNGTISRFKADAALEDNEWRWQAIVPAEDPLLEVFTGAREIEATLPGAGSVMISGSRVPGEFIAWCRRGGAVSEAVTEERPEAEND
;
A
#
# COMPACT_ATOMS: atom_id res chain seq x y z
N MET A 1 12.49 33.81 -41.27
CA MET A 1 11.69 34.60 -42.18
C MET A 1 10.46 35.07 -41.42
N PHE A 2 10.40 36.41 -41.19
CA PHE A 2 9.24 37.24 -40.84
C PHE A 2 8.46 36.95 -39.54
N VAL A 3 8.05 37.85 -38.69
CA VAL A 3 8.03 39.33 -38.46
C VAL A 3 7.27 39.42 -37.14
N GLY A 4 7.60 40.05 -36.07
CA GLY A 4 7.73 41.46 -35.84
C GLY A 4 6.41 42.15 -35.60
N GLY A 5 6.05 42.48 -34.36
CA GLY A 5 4.84 43.25 -34.07
C GLY A 5 4.86 43.75 -32.62
N GLY A 6 5.57 44.85 -32.40
CA GLY A 6 5.48 45.64 -31.18
C GLY A 6 4.24 46.54 -31.24
N PHE A 7 3.59 46.74 -30.10
CA PHE A 7 2.63 47.82 -29.91
C PHE A 7 3.04 48.74 -28.79
N ALA A 8 3.18 50.00 -29.22
CA ALA A 8 3.66 51.12 -28.42
C ALA A 8 2.61 51.57 -27.39
N SER A 9 3.18 52.02 -26.28
CA SER A 9 2.56 52.84 -25.24
C SER A 9 2.04 54.17 -25.78
N GLU A 10 0.81 54.50 -25.50
CA GLU A 10 0.32 55.85 -25.62
C GLU A 10 -0.25 56.37 -24.30
N SER A 11 0.51 57.25 -23.72
CA SER A 11 0.23 58.01 -22.49
C SER A 11 -0.78 59.10 -22.77
N ARG A 12 -1.99 59.02 -22.21
CA ARG A 12 -2.90 60.20 -22.14
C ARG A 12 -2.94 60.77 -20.73
N LYS A 13 -2.24 61.90 -20.61
CA LYS A 13 -2.24 62.79 -19.49
C LYS A 13 -3.57 63.56 -19.44
N VAL A 14 -4.42 63.25 -18.50
CA VAL A 14 -5.64 64.07 -18.22
C VAL A 14 -5.42 64.83 -16.90
N LYS A 15 -5.36 66.12 -17.07
CA LYS A 15 -5.25 67.15 -16.05
C LYS A 15 -6.66 67.46 -15.52
N GLY A 16 -6.95 67.05 -14.29
CA GLY A 16 -8.18 67.37 -13.58
C GLY A 16 -7.94 67.46 -12.10
N ARG A 17 -7.33 68.56 -11.69
CA ARG A 17 -7.20 68.94 -10.27
C ARG A 17 -8.48 69.68 -9.87
N GLY A 18 -9.18 69.14 -8.86
CA GLY A 18 -10.04 70.03 -8.09
C GLY A 18 -11.34 69.49 -7.48
N MET A 19 -11.79 68.32 -7.76
CA MET A 19 -13.09 67.83 -7.26
C MET A 19 -13.09 66.48 -6.59
N VAL A 20 -11.95 65.96 -6.23
CA VAL A 20 -11.86 64.58 -5.66
C VAL A 20 -11.78 64.56 -4.14
N ARG A 21 -11.61 65.73 -3.49
CA ARG A 21 -11.42 65.74 -2.01
C ARG A 21 -12.69 65.67 -1.17
N ALA A 22 -13.86 65.92 -1.74
CA ALA A 22 -15.15 65.86 -1.01
C ALA A 22 -15.85 64.50 -1.13
N ALA A 23 -15.57 63.71 -2.19
CA ALA A 23 -16.20 62.43 -2.43
C ALA A 23 -15.53 61.26 -1.67
N VAL A 24 -14.23 61.38 -1.35
CA VAL A 24 -13.45 60.30 -0.71
C VAL A 24 -13.78 60.17 0.77
N ILE A 25 -14.24 61.22 1.47
CA ILE A 25 -14.59 61.20 2.90
C ILE A 25 -15.99 60.57 3.11
N ALA A 26 -16.89 60.68 2.17
CA ALA A 26 -18.23 60.09 2.26
C ALA A 26 -18.25 58.57 1.99
N ILE A 27 -17.27 58.03 1.24
CA ILE A 27 -17.15 56.59 0.93
C ILE A 27 -16.46 55.82 2.05
N ALA A 28 -15.57 56.47 2.83
CA ALA A 28 -14.83 55.85 3.92
C ALA A 28 -15.67 55.58 5.17
N LEU A 29 -16.87 56.16 5.29
CA LEU A 29 -17.77 56.02 6.43
C LEU A 29 -18.85 54.93 6.23
N LEU A 30 -18.95 54.34 5.04
CA LEU A 30 -19.93 53.28 4.69
C LEU A 30 -19.38 51.87 4.72
N THR A 31 -18.09 51.67 5.03
CA THR A 31 -17.49 50.32 5.05
C THR A 31 -17.29 49.72 6.44
N LEU A 32 -17.83 50.32 7.47
CA LEU A 32 -17.71 49.81 8.86
C LEU A 32 -18.96 49.09 9.36
N THR A 33 -19.89 48.77 8.49
CA THR A 33 -21.02 47.93 8.90
C THR A 33 -20.89 46.56 8.22
N SER A 34 -20.58 45.59 9.03
CA SER A 34 -20.84 44.19 8.84
C SER A 34 -19.62 43.29 8.73
N CYS A 35 -19.09 42.97 9.84
CA CYS A 35 -18.62 41.61 10.14
C CYS A 35 -19.20 41.20 11.49
N ASP A 36 -20.51 41.18 11.58
CA ASP A 36 -21.24 40.46 12.62
C ASP A 36 -22.04 39.36 11.94
N SER A 37 -21.34 38.50 11.24
CA SER A 37 -21.80 37.11 11.07
C SER A 37 -21.51 36.45 12.40
N ALA A 38 -22.43 36.51 13.33
CA ALA A 38 -22.47 35.58 14.43
C ALA A 38 -22.49 34.18 13.80
N GLN A 39 -21.29 33.60 13.58
CA GLN A 39 -21.18 32.18 13.41
C GLN A 39 -21.76 31.60 14.69
N GLU A 40 -22.95 31.05 14.60
CA GLU A 40 -23.48 30.20 15.65
C GLU A 40 -22.31 29.26 16.03
N PRO A 41 -21.97 29.14 17.32
CA PRO A 41 -20.94 28.23 17.75
C PRO A 41 -21.34 26.85 17.23
N VAL A 42 -20.64 26.36 16.21
CA VAL A 42 -20.79 25.00 15.77
C VAL A 42 -20.44 24.15 16.98
N ASP A 43 -21.47 23.62 17.62
CA ASP A 43 -21.31 22.74 18.77
C ASP A 43 -20.40 21.58 18.29
N PRO A 44 -19.20 21.41 18.87
CA PRO A 44 -18.29 20.40 18.42
C PRO A 44 -18.98 19.06 18.62
N GLN A 45 -19.47 18.49 17.53
CA GLN A 45 -20.16 17.22 17.54
C GLN A 45 -19.18 16.17 18.08
N ARG A 46 -19.33 15.83 19.34
CA ARG A 46 -18.56 14.76 19.98
C ARG A 46 -19.00 13.45 19.39
N VAL A 47 -18.35 13.06 18.29
CA VAL A 47 -18.49 11.71 17.76
C VAL A 47 -17.81 10.79 18.78
N SER A 48 -18.55 9.85 19.35
CA SER A 48 -17.95 8.86 20.23
C SER A 48 -16.94 8.06 19.42
N LEU A 49 -15.80 7.70 20.02
CA LEU A 49 -14.78 6.86 19.35
C LEU A 49 -15.37 5.54 18.86
N ASP A 50 -16.41 5.04 19.48
CA ASP A 50 -17.12 3.83 19.07
C ASP A 50 -17.94 4.04 17.79
N GLN A 51 -18.54 5.21 17.59
CA GLN A 51 -19.21 5.59 16.34
C GLN A 51 -18.19 5.80 15.20
N ALA A 52 -17.04 6.40 15.51
CA ALA A 52 -15.97 6.61 14.54
C ALA A 52 -15.29 5.29 14.12
N ARG A 53 -15.31 4.26 14.95
CA ARG A 53 -14.72 2.94 14.67
C ARG A 53 -15.64 1.99 13.91
N GLY A 54 -16.84 2.41 13.54
CA GLY A 54 -17.73 1.56 12.73
C GLY A 54 -18.17 0.26 13.41
N GLY A 55 -18.35 0.27 14.72
CA GLY A 55 -18.63 -0.90 15.56
C GLY A 55 -17.34 -1.67 15.91
N VAL A 56 -17.10 -1.85 17.20
CA VAL A 56 -15.95 -2.62 17.69
C VAL A 56 -16.06 -4.05 17.16
N ARG A 57 -15.12 -4.43 16.28
CA ARG A 57 -14.99 -5.83 15.87
C ARG A 57 -14.26 -6.56 16.99
N GLU A 58 -14.81 -7.68 17.43
CA GLU A 58 -14.09 -8.57 18.33
C GLU A 58 -12.81 -9.05 17.61
N PRO A 59 -11.64 -8.90 18.24
CA PRO A 59 -10.40 -9.35 17.63
C PRO A 59 -10.44 -10.86 17.38
N LEU A 60 -10.05 -11.28 16.17
CA LEU A 60 -9.91 -12.69 15.86
C LEU A 60 -8.71 -13.27 16.63
N VAL A 61 -8.88 -14.50 17.12
CA VAL A 61 -7.80 -15.23 17.76
C VAL A 61 -6.73 -15.59 16.73
N SER A 62 -5.45 -15.54 17.13
CA SER A 62 -4.34 -16.01 16.31
C SER A 62 -4.54 -17.49 15.96
N PRO A 63 -4.40 -17.90 14.70
CA PRO A 63 -4.58 -19.29 14.30
C PRO A 63 -3.45 -20.19 14.85
N ASP A 64 -3.73 -21.45 15.08
CA ASP A 64 -2.71 -22.46 15.32
C ASP A 64 -2.01 -22.81 14.00
N THR A 65 -0.69 -22.60 13.96
CA THR A 65 0.13 -22.79 12.76
C THR A 65 1.13 -23.93 12.87
N LYS A 66 0.97 -24.77 13.90
CA LYS A 66 1.91 -25.85 14.25
C LYS A 66 2.18 -26.82 13.10
N ASP A 67 1.12 -27.18 12.35
CA ASP A 67 1.19 -28.10 11.24
C ASP A 67 1.22 -27.42 9.87
N ALA A 68 1.20 -26.08 9.87
CA ALA A 68 1.23 -25.29 8.65
C ALA A 68 2.61 -25.35 7.96
N ARG A 69 2.59 -25.38 6.63
CA ARG A 69 3.78 -25.48 5.77
C ARG A 69 3.60 -24.59 4.54
N TRP A 70 4.72 -24.20 3.94
CA TRP A 70 4.72 -23.60 2.62
C TRP A 70 4.48 -24.64 1.54
N THR A 71 3.57 -24.32 0.63
CA THR A 71 3.25 -25.12 -0.56
C THR A 71 3.29 -24.22 -1.80
N VAL A 72 3.67 -24.80 -2.94
CA VAL A 72 3.64 -24.09 -4.23
C VAL A 72 2.29 -24.38 -4.88
N ALA A 73 1.63 -23.35 -5.40
CA ALA A 73 0.38 -23.50 -6.12
C ALA A 73 0.59 -24.32 -7.42
N PRO A 74 -0.39 -25.07 -7.91
CA PRO A 74 -0.26 -25.93 -9.09
C PRO A 74 0.21 -25.21 -10.35
N ASN A 75 -0.13 -23.92 -10.49
CA ASN A 75 0.31 -23.07 -11.61
C ASN A 75 1.72 -22.46 -11.41
N GLY A 76 2.38 -22.71 -10.28
CA GLY A 76 3.70 -22.17 -9.95
C GLY A 76 3.74 -20.67 -9.68
N GLN A 77 2.61 -19.95 -9.78
CA GLN A 77 2.58 -18.48 -9.68
C GLN A 77 2.25 -17.96 -8.27
N ALA A 78 2.14 -18.83 -7.31
CA ALA A 78 1.94 -18.49 -5.92
C ALA A 78 2.56 -19.53 -5.00
N VAL A 79 2.91 -19.08 -3.79
CA VAL A 79 3.24 -19.94 -2.66
C VAL A 79 2.30 -19.58 -1.51
N ALA A 80 1.88 -20.58 -0.75
CA ALA A 80 0.91 -20.43 0.32
C ALA A 80 1.40 -21.12 1.59
N PHE A 81 1.20 -20.47 2.73
CA PHE A 81 1.47 -21.00 4.05
C PHE A 81 0.16 -21.35 4.74
N GLY A 82 -0.02 -22.60 5.11
CA GLY A 82 -1.24 -23.11 5.75
C GLY A 82 -1.19 -24.59 6.03
N ASN A 83 -2.26 -25.11 6.61
CA ASN A 83 -2.47 -26.52 6.83
C ASN A 83 -2.90 -27.23 5.54
N ALA A 84 -2.53 -28.49 5.39
CA ALA A 84 -2.90 -29.27 4.21
C ALA A 84 -4.42 -29.41 4.09
N GLY A 85 -4.96 -29.08 2.91
CA GLY A 85 -6.41 -29.18 2.63
C GLY A 85 -7.26 -28.06 3.22
N GLU A 86 -6.67 -27.10 3.91
CA GLU A 86 -7.35 -25.95 4.48
C GLU A 86 -7.02 -24.66 3.70
N ARG A 87 -7.80 -23.60 4.00
CA ARG A 87 -7.47 -22.25 3.51
C ARG A 87 -6.11 -21.82 4.08
N PRO A 88 -5.20 -21.32 3.24
CA PRO A 88 -3.92 -20.83 3.74
C PRO A 88 -4.10 -19.61 4.67
N PHE A 89 -3.15 -19.42 5.56
CA PHE A 89 -3.09 -18.22 6.40
C PHE A 89 -2.49 -17.02 5.68
N LEU A 90 -1.47 -17.27 4.86
CA LEU A 90 -0.75 -16.25 4.09
C LEU A 90 -0.41 -16.82 2.71
N SER A 91 -0.43 -15.97 1.68
CA SER A 91 0.06 -16.32 0.35
C SER A 91 0.89 -15.20 -0.26
N LEU A 92 1.86 -15.58 -1.08
CA LEU A 92 2.57 -14.69 -1.98
C LEU A 92 2.23 -15.11 -3.41
N ALA A 93 1.74 -14.17 -4.23
CA ALA A 93 1.39 -14.45 -5.62
C ALA A 93 2.12 -13.48 -6.54
N CYS A 94 2.83 -14.00 -7.54
CA CYS A 94 3.57 -13.22 -8.52
C CYS A 94 2.69 -12.85 -9.71
N ARG A 95 2.80 -11.61 -10.14
CA ARG A 95 2.20 -11.09 -11.37
C ARG A 95 3.32 -10.77 -12.37
N VAL A 96 3.81 -11.81 -13.03
CA VAL A 96 4.92 -11.70 -14.00
C VAL A 96 4.59 -10.82 -15.22
N LYS A 97 3.31 -10.57 -15.48
CA LYS A 97 2.86 -9.75 -16.62
C LYS A 97 2.83 -8.26 -16.31
N ASP A 98 2.98 -7.88 -15.04
CA ASP A 98 3.14 -6.48 -14.67
C ASP A 98 4.55 -6.02 -15.06
N ASP A 99 4.71 -4.75 -15.39
CA ASP A 99 6.01 -4.16 -15.73
C ASP A 99 6.27 -2.93 -14.81
N PRO A 100 7.16 -3.06 -13.82
CA PRO A 100 7.89 -4.27 -13.39
C PRO A 100 6.98 -5.33 -12.72
N PRO A 101 7.42 -6.59 -12.63
CA PRO A 101 6.69 -7.64 -11.94
C PRO A 101 6.32 -7.26 -10.52
N THR A 102 5.12 -7.65 -10.06
CA THR A 102 4.66 -7.37 -8.71
C THR A 102 4.37 -8.64 -7.91
N ILE A 103 4.44 -8.52 -6.59
CA ILE A 103 4.04 -9.56 -5.65
C ILE A 103 2.85 -9.07 -4.85
N ARG A 104 1.81 -9.90 -4.80
CA ARG A 104 0.68 -9.75 -3.89
C ARG A 104 0.97 -10.52 -2.61
N VAL A 105 0.98 -9.82 -1.49
CA VAL A 105 1.04 -10.42 -0.14
C VAL A 105 -0.39 -10.49 0.37
N ILE A 106 -0.94 -11.68 0.55
CA ILE A 106 -2.35 -11.92 0.88
C ILE A 106 -2.44 -12.57 2.25
N ARG A 107 -3.08 -11.90 3.21
CA ARG A 107 -3.46 -12.48 4.50
C ARG A 107 -4.90 -12.96 4.40
N HIS A 108 -5.11 -14.27 4.49
CA HIS A 108 -6.42 -14.91 4.36
C HIS A 108 -7.22 -14.83 5.66
N ALA A 109 -7.45 -13.59 6.11
CA ALA A 109 -8.37 -13.27 7.19
C ALA A 109 -9.51 -12.44 6.62
N GLU A 110 -10.68 -12.53 7.24
CA GLU A 110 -11.85 -11.78 6.82
C GLU A 110 -11.59 -10.28 6.86
N ALA A 111 -11.91 -9.58 5.77
CA ALA A 111 -11.88 -8.14 5.64
C ALA A 111 -13.29 -7.62 5.28
N ARG A 112 -13.52 -6.32 5.44
CA ARG A 112 -14.75 -5.66 4.97
C ARG A 112 -14.44 -4.73 3.81
N PRO A 113 -15.38 -4.50 2.90
CA PRO A 113 -15.19 -3.55 1.81
C PRO A 113 -14.64 -2.20 2.29
N GLY A 114 -13.56 -1.73 1.65
CA GLY A 114 -12.97 -0.43 1.94
C GLY A 114 -12.08 -0.36 3.19
N GLU A 115 -11.94 -1.44 3.96
CA GLU A 115 -10.99 -1.48 5.07
C GLU A 115 -9.55 -1.39 4.59
N LYS A 116 -8.72 -0.71 5.40
CA LYS A 116 -7.28 -0.55 5.20
C LYS A 116 -6.57 -0.86 6.50
N ALA A 117 -5.43 -1.53 6.40
CA ALA A 117 -4.61 -1.85 7.56
C ALA A 117 -3.12 -1.70 7.26
N LEU A 118 -2.36 -1.44 8.31
CA LEU A 118 -0.93 -1.67 8.30
C LEU A 118 -0.69 -3.11 8.74
N PHE A 119 -0.04 -3.89 7.90
CA PHE A 119 0.26 -5.30 8.11
C PHE A 119 1.76 -5.47 8.39
N PRO A 120 2.20 -5.41 9.67
CA PRO A 120 3.58 -5.66 10.04
C PRO A 120 3.92 -7.15 9.92
N VAL A 121 5.10 -7.40 9.38
CA VAL A 121 5.73 -8.71 9.26
C VAL A 121 7.15 -8.60 9.82
N LEU A 122 7.48 -9.46 10.76
CA LEU A 122 8.77 -9.49 11.46
C LEU A 122 9.45 -10.82 11.18
N GLY A 123 10.70 -10.80 10.78
CA GLY A 123 11.46 -12.03 10.55
C GLY A 123 12.77 -11.75 9.84
N ASN A 124 13.65 -12.73 9.82
CA ASN A 124 14.94 -12.67 9.13
C ASN A 124 15.79 -11.42 9.43
N GLY A 125 15.61 -10.83 10.64
CA GLY A 125 16.31 -9.60 11.05
C GLY A 125 15.70 -8.31 10.47
N THR A 126 14.55 -8.38 9.82
CA THR A 126 13.88 -7.27 9.16
C THR A 126 12.47 -7.08 9.72
N ILE A 127 11.99 -5.84 9.70
CA ILE A 127 10.61 -5.48 10.00
C ILE A 127 10.03 -4.79 8.78
N SER A 128 9.05 -5.40 8.16
CA SER A 128 8.33 -4.85 7.02
C SER A 128 6.91 -4.43 7.42
N ARG A 129 6.41 -3.35 6.86
CA ARG A 129 5.07 -2.84 7.12
C ARG A 129 4.33 -2.65 5.80
N PHE A 130 3.54 -3.64 5.43
CA PHE A 130 2.76 -3.60 4.21
C PHE A 130 1.49 -2.78 4.42
N LYS A 131 1.16 -1.90 3.47
CA LYS A 131 -0.14 -1.26 3.41
C LYS A 131 -1.10 -2.24 2.75
N ALA A 132 -2.02 -2.81 3.53
CA ALA A 132 -2.98 -3.78 3.06
C ALA A 132 -4.35 -3.14 2.90
N ASP A 133 -4.98 -3.41 1.79
CA ASP A 133 -6.36 -3.04 1.48
C ASP A 133 -7.24 -4.29 1.48
N ALA A 134 -8.50 -4.13 1.84
CA ALA A 134 -9.48 -5.18 1.62
C ALA A 134 -9.73 -5.36 0.11
N ALA A 135 -9.52 -6.56 -0.38
CA ALA A 135 -9.72 -6.95 -1.78
C ALA A 135 -10.69 -8.13 -1.88
N LEU A 136 -11.59 -8.08 -2.86
CA LEU A 136 -12.50 -9.19 -3.15
C LEU A 136 -11.79 -10.18 -4.08
N GLU A 137 -11.62 -11.41 -3.63
CA GLU A 137 -11.04 -12.50 -4.39
C GLU A 137 -11.85 -13.78 -4.13
N ASP A 138 -12.25 -14.48 -5.17
CA ASP A 138 -13.11 -15.68 -5.09
C ASP A 138 -14.37 -15.48 -4.23
N ASN A 139 -15.00 -14.32 -4.38
CA ASN A 139 -16.21 -13.91 -3.63
C ASN A 139 -16.00 -13.77 -2.10
N GLU A 140 -14.75 -13.64 -1.65
CA GLU A 140 -14.39 -13.38 -0.26
C GLU A 140 -13.51 -12.14 -0.13
N TRP A 141 -13.78 -11.32 0.89
CA TRP A 141 -12.95 -10.17 1.21
C TRP A 141 -11.74 -10.62 2.03
N ARG A 142 -10.54 -10.31 1.54
CA ARG A 142 -9.25 -10.65 2.15
C ARG A 142 -8.35 -9.43 2.18
N TRP A 143 -7.32 -9.48 3.00
CA TRP A 143 -6.32 -8.42 3.08
C TRP A 143 -5.22 -8.65 2.06
N GLN A 144 -4.94 -7.64 1.26
CA GLN A 144 -3.96 -7.71 0.19
C GLN A 144 -3.08 -6.47 0.17
N ALA A 145 -1.77 -6.67 0.08
CA ALA A 145 -0.80 -5.64 -0.31
C ALA A 145 -0.19 -6.02 -1.66
N ILE A 146 0.04 -5.03 -2.51
CA ILE A 146 0.72 -5.21 -3.80
C ILE A 146 1.96 -4.36 -3.78
N VAL A 147 3.10 -4.98 -4.04
CA VAL A 147 4.41 -4.31 -4.08
C VAL A 147 5.21 -4.77 -5.31
N PRO A 148 6.10 -3.95 -5.86
CA PRO A 148 7.07 -4.40 -6.86
C PRO A 148 7.86 -5.62 -6.36
N ALA A 149 8.22 -6.54 -7.22
CA ALA A 149 8.99 -7.72 -6.82
C ALA A 149 10.37 -7.36 -6.24
N GLU A 150 10.92 -6.21 -6.62
CA GLU A 150 12.18 -5.67 -6.09
C GLU A 150 12.03 -4.87 -4.79
N ASP A 151 10.81 -4.71 -4.28
CA ASP A 151 10.57 -3.89 -3.09
C ASP A 151 11.31 -4.47 -1.86
N PRO A 152 12.11 -3.65 -1.13
CA PRO A 152 12.83 -4.08 0.06
C PRO A 152 11.94 -4.65 1.18
N LEU A 153 10.65 -4.33 1.20
CA LEU A 153 9.70 -4.91 2.16
C LEU A 153 9.63 -6.44 2.04
N LEU A 154 9.95 -7.01 0.89
CA LEU A 154 9.91 -8.46 0.66
C LEU A 154 11.09 -9.20 1.29
N GLU A 155 12.16 -8.50 1.71
CA GLU A 155 13.33 -9.13 2.33
C GLU A 155 12.98 -9.87 3.63
N VAL A 156 11.90 -9.49 4.30
CA VAL A 156 11.40 -10.20 5.48
C VAL A 156 11.08 -11.67 5.19
N PHE A 157 10.79 -12.04 3.95
CA PHE A 157 10.48 -13.39 3.52
C PHE A 157 11.67 -14.16 2.92
N THR A 158 12.82 -13.50 2.71
CA THR A 158 13.94 -14.11 1.95
C THR A 158 14.89 -14.98 2.77
N GLY A 159 14.71 -15.05 4.08
CA GLY A 159 15.50 -15.90 4.96
C GLY A 159 14.78 -17.19 5.37
N ALA A 160 15.48 -18.03 6.14
CA ALA A 160 14.96 -19.31 6.62
C ALA A 160 14.57 -19.30 8.11
N ARG A 161 14.45 -18.12 8.72
CA ARG A 161 14.04 -17.98 10.12
C ARG A 161 12.52 -17.90 10.22
N GLU A 162 12.01 -18.10 11.43
CA GLU A 162 10.60 -17.87 11.75
C GLU A 162 10.21 -16.42 11.49
N ILE A 163 8.97 -16.24 11.03
CA ILE A 163 8.38 -14.95 10.69
C ILE A 163 7.08 -14.81 11.47
N GLU A 164 6.86 -13.64 12.08
CA GLU A 164 5.59 -13.26 12.65
C GLU A 164 4.88 -12.25 11.73
N ALA A 165 3.66 -12.56 11.34
CA ALA A 165 2.85 -11.71 10.47
C ALA A 165 1.56 -11.31 11.20
N THR A 166 1.49 -10.08 11.69
CA THR A 166 0.39 -9.57 12.53
C THR A 166 -0.53 -8.65 11.75
N LEU A 167 -1.83 -8.94 11.79
CA LEU A 167 -2.84 -8.05 11.23
C LEU A 167 -3.73 -7.52 12.36
N PRO A 168 -3.83 -6.20 12.57
CA PRO A 168 -4.68 -5.63 13.61
C PRO A 168 -6.12 -6.14 13.50
N GLY A 169 -6.64 -6.70 14.60
CA GLY A 169 -7.98 -7.30 14.64
C GLY A 169 -8.10 -8.72 14.06
N ALA A 170 -7.04 -9.27 13.42
CA ALA A 170 -7.05 -10.62 12.83
C ALA A 170 -5.91 -11.53 13.36
N GLY A 171 -5.27 -11.13 14.45
CA GLY A 171 -4.24 -11.91 15.13
C GLY A 171 -2.92 -12.01 14.38
N SER A 172 -1.98 -12.76 14.97
CA SER A 172 -0.65 -13.05 14.42
C SER A 172 -0.60 -14.45 13.81
N VAL A 173 0.10 -14.58 12.69
CA VAL A 173 0.45 -15.87 12.09
C VAL A 173 1.93 -16.10 12.33
N MET A 174 2.26 -17.18 13.04
CA MET A 174 3.63 -17.64 13.19
C MET A 174 3.98 -18.54 12.01
N ILE A 175 4.95 -18.15 11.22
CA ILE A 175 5.34 -18.83 9.98
C ILE A 175 6.69 -19.51 10.21
N SER A 176 6.70 -20.82 10.16
CA SER A 176 7.93 -21.61 10.30
C SER A 176 8.94 -21.26 9.22
N GLY A 177 10.21 -21.23 9.59
CA GLY A 177 11.32 -20.90 8.69
C GLY A 177 11.37 -21.80 7.45
N SER A 178 11.55 -21.22 6.27
CA SER A 178 11.59 -21.93 5.00
C SER A 178 12.29 -21.08 3.93
N ARG A 179 12.97 -21.74 2.99
CA ARG A 179 13.54 -21.07 1.81
C ARG A 179 12.52 -20.80 0.70
N VAL A 180 11.40 -21.50 0.72
CA VAL A 180 10.38 -21.45 -0.34
C VAL A 180 9.94 -20.02 -0.69
N PRO A 181 9.56 -19.14 0.26
CA PRO A 181 9.15 -17.79 -0.11
C PRO A 181 10.29 -16.98 -0.73
N GLY A 182 11.53 -17.11 -0.24
CA GLY A 182 12.68 -16.41 -0.79
C GLY A 182 13.00 -16.84 -2.23
N GLU A 183 12.99 -18.14 -2.50
CA GLU A 183 13.19 -18.69 -3.84
C GLU A 183 12.08 -18.25 -4.80
N PHE A 184 10.84 -18.22 -4.34
CA PHE A 184 9.70 -17.73 -5.10
C PHE A 184 9.83 -16.23 -5.43
N ILE A 185 10.23 -15.39 -4.47
CA ILE A 185 10.45 -13.95 -4.70
C ILE A 185 11.57 -13.76 -5.73
N ALA A 186 12.67 -14.49 -5.59
CA ALA A 186 13.78 -14.44 -6.55
C ALA A 186 13.36 -14.87 -7.97
N TRP A 187 12.49 -15.87 -8.09
CA TRP A 187 11.90 -16.28 -9.37
C TRP A 187 11.01 -15.18 -9.96
N CYS A 188 10.17 -14.56 -9.15
CA CYS A 188 9.30 -13.45 -9.57
C CYS A 188 10.11 -12.24 -10.06
N ARG A 189 11.18 -11.88 -9.36
CA ARG A 189 12.12 -10.80 -9.75
C ARG A 189 12.71 -11.01 -11.15
N ARG A 190 12.96 -12.27 -11.53
CA ARG A 190 13.44 -12.62 -12.88
C ARG A 190 12.33 -12.74 -13.92
N GLY A 191 11.13 -12.20 -13.66
CA GLY A 191 10.00 -12.27 -14.57
C GLY A 191 9.47 -13.70 -14.78
N GLY A 192 9.65 -14.59 -13.79
CA GLY A 192 9.20 -15.97 -13.87
C GLY A 192 10.10 -16.91 -14.69
N ALA A 193 11.31 -16.46 -15.07
CA ALA A 193 12.26 -17.32 -15.76
C ALA A 193 12.79 -18.41 -14.81
N VAL A 194 12.79 -19.64 -15.27
CA VAL A 194 13.44 -20.76 -14.57
C VAL A 194 14.95 -20.66 -14.83
N SER A 195 15.77 -20.62 -13.77
CA SER A 195 17.20 -20.77 -13.93
C SER A 195 17.45 -22.18 -14.48
N GLU A 196 18.01 -22.29 -15.66
CA GLU A 196 18.55 -23.57 -16.11
C GLU A 196 19.59 -24.03 -15.09
N ALA A 197 19.37 -25.20 -14.51
CA ALA A 197 20.38 -25.81 -13.66
C ALA A 197 21.64 -25.94 -14.50
N VAL A 198 22.71 -25.28 -14.06
CA VAL A 198 24.05 -25.53 -14.64
C VAL A 198 24.30 -27.03 -14.46
N THR A 199 24.15 -27.78 -15.53
CA THR A 199 24.59 -29.16 -15.56
C THR A 199 26.09 -29.06 -15.45
N GLU A 200 26.60 -29.24 -14.23
CA GLU A 200 28.00 -29.37 -13.94
C GLU A 200 28.42 -30.67 -14.63
N GLU A 201 28.93 -30.52 -15.84
CA GLU A 201 29.51 -31.59 -16.65
C GLU A 201 30.68 -32.15 -15.81
N ARG A 202 30.40 -33.28 -15.13
CA ARG A 202 31.42 -34.00 -14.38
C ARG A 202 32.46 -34.41 -15.41
N PRO A 203 33.74 -33.95 -15.31
CA PRO A 203 34.78 -34.43 -16.21
C PRO A 203 34.88 -35.96 -16.08
N GLU A 204 34.67 -36.66 -17.19
CA GLU A 204 34.90 -38.08 -17.27
C GLU A 204 36.36 -38.33 -16.84
N ALA A 205 36.52 -39.07 -15.76
CA ALA A 205 37.84 -39.56 -15.37
C ALA A 205 38.38 -40.43 -16.48
N GLU A 206 39.31 -39.87 -17.24
CA GLU A 206 40.14 -40.60 -18.21
C GLU A 206 40.89 -41.71 -17.44
N ASN A 207 40.42 -42.94 -17.60
CA ASN A 207 41.10 -44.12 -17.12
C ASN A 207 42.21 -44.43 -18.11
N ASP A 208 43.43 -44.26 -17.66
CA ASP A 208 44.68 -44.79 -18.28
C ASP A 208 45.06 -46.14 -17.64
#